data_3ad140d90294460f0412bfde7640e8d0
#
_entry.id   3ad140d90294460f0412bfde7640e8d0
#
_cell.length_a   1.000
_cell.length_b   1.000
_cell.length_c   1.000
_cell.angle_alpha   90.00
_cell.angle_beta   90.00
_cell.angle_gamma   90.00
#
_symmetry.space_group_name_H-M   'P 1'
#
loop_
_entity.id
_entity.type
_entity.pdbx_description
1 polymer ?
#
loop_
_entity_poly.entity_id
_entity_poly.type
_entity_poly.pdbx_seq_one_letter_code
_entity_poly.pdbx_strand_id
1 'polypeptide(L)'
;CQGSSSERFYVWVWEAMCMLLAHLQLGDFKTVRKVLGFIFLLQDGGCPPQGEFTQLQGAIGTTGPRWANSTGAALLLAADYLLLSQDNAFRRQYLPKMLRAAHWIISQQQATDCPGVPELQRGLFPPAWATDGDYGLIYTATDIWSCAGLSRLAGLLQQLGHSASGEISRAAEQYRQNLRRTMQALQQENGYIPRKL
;
A
#
# COMPACT_ATOMS: atom_id res chain seq x y z
N CYS A 1 3.81 -5.74 -17.89
CA CYS A 1 2.50 -5.45 -18.48
C CYS A 1 1.62 -6.67 -18.35
N GLN A 2 0.57 -6.57 -17.60
CA GLN A 2 -0.51 -7.55 -17.63
C GLN A 2 -1.56 -7.05 -18.61
N GLY A 3 -1.62 -7.64 -19.76
CA GLY A 3 -2.72 -7.42 -20.66
C GLY A 3 -3.40 -8.75 -20.91
N SER A 4 -4.62 -8.91 -20.46
CA SER A 4 -5.46 -10.05 -20.83
C SER A 4 -6.16 -9.84 -22.19
N SER A 5 -6.04 -8.64 -22.75
CA SER A 5 -6.56 -8.29 -24.09
C SER A 5 -5.74 -7.19 -24.71
N SER A 6 -5.84 -7.02 -26.04
CA SER A 6 -5.18 -5.97 -26.80
C SER A 6 -5.53 -4.53 -26.37
N GLU A 7 -6.54 -4.37 -25.52
CA GLU A 7 -7.02 -3.07 -25.03
C GLU A 7 -6.54 -2.75 -23.62
N ARG A 8 -5.87 -3.68 -22.90
CA ARG A 8 -5.48 -3.54 -21.51
C ARG A 8 -3.97 -3.53 -21.34
N PHE A 9 -3.35 -2.41 -21.64
CA PHE A 9 -1.91 -2.17 -21.37
C PHE A 9 -1.67 -1.51 -20.01
N TYR A 10 -2.49 -1.84 -19.01
CA TYR A 10 -2.35 -1.28 -17.67
C TYR A 10 -1.35 -2.06 -16.83
N VAL A 11 -0.69 -1.35 -15.93
CA VAL A 11 0.08 -1.94 -14.84
C VAL A 11 -0.75 -1.86 -13.57
N TRP A 12 -1.22 -3.01 -13.14
CA TRP A 12 -1.87 -3.18 -11.85
C TRP A 12 -0.79 -3.45 -10.81
N VAL A 13 -0.56 -2.48 -9.93
CA VAL A 13 0.60 -2.49 -9.05
C VAL A 13 0.53 -3.63 -8.03
N TRP A 14 -0.62 -3.94 -7.47
CA TRP A 14 -0.74 -5.02 -6.50
C TRP A 14 -0.55 -6.42 -7.12
N GLU A 15 -1.03 -6.65 -8.35
CA GLU A 15 -0.78 -7.90 -9.05
C GLU A 15 0.69 -8.01 -9.49
N ALA A 16 1.24 -6.90 -9.98
CA ALA A 16 2.67 -6.83 -10.28
C ALA A 16 3.51 -7.13 -9.03
N MET A 17 3.10 -6.63 -7.86
CA MET A 17 3.76 -6.94 -6.59
C MET A 17 3.70 -8.44 -6.29
N CYS A 18 2.56 -9.11 -6.44
CA CYS A 18 2.45 -10.55 -6.21
C CYS A 18 3.42 -11.36 -7.08
N MET A 19 3.53 -11.01 -8.37
CA MET A 19 4.48 -11.66 -9.27
C MET A 19 5.93 -11.35 -8.90
N LEU A 20 6.22 -10.10 -8.57
CA LEU A 20 7.57 -9.66 -8.24
C LEU A 20 8.05 -10.18 -6.89
N LEU A 21 7.17 -10.50 -5.96
CA LEU A 21 7.54 -11.22 -4.74
C LEU A 21 8.10 -12.62 -5.07
N ALA A 22 7.55 -13.31 -6.08
CA ALA A 22 8.12 -14.59 -6.52
C ALA A 22 9.52 -14.39 -7.14
N HIS A 23 9.71 -13.39 -8.01
CA HIS A 23 11.04 -13.04 -8.54
C HIS A 23 12.02 -12.70 -7.41
N LEU A 24 11.57 -11.99 -6.39
CA LEU A 24 12.39 -11.61 -5.25
C LEU A 24 12.85 -12.85 -4.45
N GLN A 25 11.96 -13.83 -4.23
CA GLN A 25 12.30 -15.11 -3.58
C GLN A 25 13.29 -15.94 -4.39
N LEU A 26 13.26 -15.81 -5.71
CA LEU A 26 14.22 -16.47 -6.63
C LEU A 26 15.55 -15.71 -6.76
N GLY A 27 15.70 -14.55 -6.10
CA GLY A 27 16.92 -13.73 -6.18
C GLY A 27 17.04 -12.90 -7.47
N ASP A 28 15.98 -12.80 -8.27
CA ASP A 28 15.97 -11.96 -9.48
C ASP A 28 15.79 -10.47 -9.14
N PHE A 29 16.76 -9.94 -8.40
CA PHE A 29 16.77 -8.53 -7.97
C PHE A 29 16.79 -7.55 -9.14
N LYS A 30 17.35 -7.94 -10.28
CA LYS A 30 17.44 -7.06 -11.47
C LYS A 30 16.05 -6.74 -12.02
N THR A 31 15.21 -7.74 -12.20
CA THR A 31 13.82 -7.56 -12.67
C THR A 31 13.02 -6.75 -11.66
N VAL A 32 13.08 -7.12 -10.38
CA VAL A 32 12.35 -6.41 -9.32
C VAL A 32 12.75 -4.94 -9.25
N ARG A 33 14.05 -4.64 -9.27
CA ARG A 33 14.58 -3.27 -9.28
C ARG A 33 14.05 -2.43 -10.44
N LYS A 34 14.07 -3.00 -11.64
CA LYS A 34 13.61 -2.32 -12.86
C LYS A 34 12.13 -1.95 -12.76
N VAL A 35 11.29 -2.89 -12.33
CA VAL A 35 9.83 -2.67 -12.23
C VAL A 35 9.49 -1.73 -11.07
N LEU A 36 10.15 -1.85 -9.93
CA LEU A 36 9.99 -0.89 -8.82
C LEU A 36 10.37 0.54 -9.24
N GLY A 37 11.45 0.70 -10.01
CA GLY A 37 11.81 2.00 -10.57
C GLY A 37 10.68 2.61 -11.39
N PHE A 38 10.03 1.81 -12.24
CA PHE A 38 8.86 2.23 -13.00
C PHE A 38 7.66 2.56 -12.08
N ILE A 39 7.35 1.71 -11.11
CA ILE A 39 6.25 1.96 -10.15
C ILE A 39 6.44 3.31 -9.43
N PHE A 40 7.65 3.63 -9.00
CA PHE A 40 7.92 4.91 -8.35
C PHE A 40 7.89 6.13 -9.30
N LEU A 41 7.93 5.97 -10.61
CA LEU A 41 7.60 7.06 -11.54
C LEU A 41 6.11 7.39 -11.50
N LEU A 42 5.25 6.41 -11.24
CA LEU A 42 3.81 6.61 -11.17
C LEU A 42 3.36 7.40 -9.92
N GLN A 43 4.22 7.59 -8.93
CA GLN A 43 3.93 8.44 -7.77
C GLN A 43 3.73 9.92 -8.15
N ASP A 44 4.50 10.38 -9.14
CA ASP A 44 4.48 11.78 -9.55
C ASP A 44 3.86 11.97 -10.95
N GLY A 45 3.73 10.89 -11.74
CA GLY A 45 3.31 10.96 -13.14
C GLY A 45 2.23 9.95 -13.56
N GLY A 46 1.71 9.15 -12.64
CA GLY A 46 0.65 8.17 -12.92
C GLY A 46 -0.76 8.72 -12.73
N CYS A 47 -1.75 7.88 -13.04
CA CYS A 47 -3.14 8.13 -12.66
C CYS A 47 -3.29 7.92 -11.15
N PRO A 48 -3.56 8.96 -10.35
CA PRO A 48 -3.66 8.82 -8.90
C PRO A 48 -4.88 7.97 -8.51
N PRO A 49 -4.87 7.36 -7.31
CA PRO A 49 -6.02 6.63 -6.82
C PRO A 49 -7.25 7.54 -6.70
N GLN A 50 -8.43 6.94 -6.77
CA GLN A 50 -9.70 7.66 -6.64
C GLN A 50 -10.44 7.17 -5.39
N GLY A 51 -10.92 8.12 -4.58
CA GLY A 51 -11.60 7.86 -3.31
C GLY A 51 -11.83 9.15 -2.54
N GLU A 52 -12.34 9.01 -1.33
CA GLU A 52 -12.61 10.11 -0.40
C GLU A 52 -11.32 10.53 0.34
N PHE A 53 -10.27 10.82 -0.42
CA PHE A 53 -8.95 11.15 0.11
C PHE A 53 -8.83 12.63 0.47
N THR A 54 -8.20 12.92 1.60
CA THR A 54 -7.91 14.29 2.04
C THR A 54 -6.89 14.99 1.14
N GLN A 55 -5.99 14.21 0.53
CA GLN A 55 -4.97 14.67 -0.40
C GLN A 55 -4.38 13.48 -1.17
N LEU A 56 -3.66 13.72 -2.25
CA LEU A 56 -3.08 12.68 -3.11
C LEU A 56 -1.55 12.69 -3.13
N GLN A 57 -0.92 13.66 -2.45
CA GLN A 57 0.53 13.77 -2.44
C GLN A 57 1.18 12.55 -1.78
N GLY A 58 2.02 11.86 -2.53
CA GLY A 58 2.70 10.65 -2.06
C GLY A 58 2.01 9.35 -2.43
N ALA A 59 0.75 9.39 -2.88
CA ALA A 59 0.08 8.22 -3.40
C ALA A 59 0.81 7.68 -4.64
N ILE A 60 0.88 6.36 -4.77
CA ILE A 60 1.38 5.72 -5.98
C ILE A 60 0.20 5.46 -6.92
N GLY A 61 0.25 6.09 -8.07
CA GLY A 61 -0.74 5.91 -9.13
C GLY A 61 -0.52 4.64 -9.93
N THR A 62 -1.29 4.53 -11.01
CA THR A 62 -1.20 3.44 -11.99
C THR A 62 -1.10 4.00 -13.40
N THR A 63 -1.12 3.15 -14.41
CA THR A 63 -1.19 3.58 -15.81
C THR A 63 -2.63 3.72 -16.33
N GLY A 64 -3.64 3.43 -15.51
CA GLY A 64 -5.05 3.51 -15.87
C GLY A 64 -6.01 3.34 -14.69
N PRO A 65 -6.15 2.13 -14.15
CA PRO A 65 -7.06 1.90 -13.02
C PRO A 65 -6.63 2.70 -11.79
N ARG A 66 -7.56 3.41 -11.16
CA ARG A 66 -7.27 4.36 -10.08
C ARG A 66 -7.44 3.72 -8.69
N TRP A 67 -6.84 2.54 -8.49
CA TRP A 67 -7.02 1.73 -7.30
C TRP A 67 -6.18 2.21 -6.12
N ALA A 68 -6.79 2.22 -4.94
CA ALA A 68 -6.19 2.72 -3.72
C ALA A 68 -5.12 1.77 -3.11
N ASN A 69 -5.19 0.48 -3.41
CA ASN A 69 -4.27 -0.54 -2.86
C ASN A 69 -2.84 -0.49 -3.42
N SER A 70 -2.61 0.24 -4.51
CA SER A 70 -1.32 0.32 -5.20
C SER A 70 -0.19 0.81 -4.31
N THR A 71 -0.45 1.80 -3.47
CA THR A 71 0.57 2.42 -2.61
C THR A 71 1.08 1.44 -1.55
N GLY A 72 0.17 0.73 -0.87
CA GLY A 72 0.54 -0.28 0.13
C GLY A 72 1.32 -1.45 -0.47
N ALA A 73 0.86 -1.94 -1.63
CA ALA A 73 1.52 -3.01 -2.36
C ALA A 73 2.95 -2.64 -2.81
N ALA A 74 3.12 -1.42 -3.32
CA ALA A 74 4.44 -0.91 -3.73
C ALA A 74 5.41 -0.76 -2.55
N LEU A 75 4.92 -0.27 -1.40
CA LEU A 75 5.74 -0.16 -0.19
C LEU A 75 6.21 -1.53 0.32
N LEU A 76 5.31 -2.51 0.37
CA LEU A 76 5.63 -3.87 0.77
C LEU A 76 6.77 -4.43 -0.08
N LEU A 77 6.60 -4.42 -1.41
CA LEU A 77 7.59 -4.94 -2.33
C LEU A 77 8.94 -4.20 -2.24
N ALA A 78 8.91 -2.86 -2.17
CA ALA A 78 10.12 -2.06 -2.12
C ALA A 78 10.90 -2.26 -0.80
N ALA A 79 10.21 -2.41 0.32
CA ALA A 79 10.85 -2.70 1.60
C ALA A 79 11.47 -4.10 1.60
N ASP A 80 10.77 -5.12 1.11
CA ASP A 80 11.30 -6.47 0.97
C ASP A 80 12.50 -6.52 0.00
N TYR A 81 12.41 -5.81 -1.12
CA TYR A 81 13.53 -5.69 -2.04
C TYR A 81 14.78 -5.14 -1.34
N LEU A 82 14.66 -4.05 -0.59
CA LEU A 82 15.79 -3.44 0.11
C LEU A 82 16.34 -4.33 1.24
N LEU A 83 15.47 -5.02 1.97
CA LEU A 83 15.87 -5.95 3.03
C LEU A 83 16.70 -7.13 2.48
N LEU A 84 16.33 -7.65 1.30
CA LEU A 84 16.98 -8.81 0.71
C LEU A 84 18.18 -8.43 -0.18
N SER A 85 18.08 -7.40 -1.01
CA SER A 85 19.11 -7.02 -1.97
C SER A 85 20.21 -6.14 -1.38
N GLN A 86 19.91 -5.40 -0.30
CA GLN A 86 20.78 -4.38 0.28
C GLN A 86 21.26 -3.32 -0.73
N ASP A 87 20.46 -3.04 -1.77
CA ASP A 87 20.78 -2.08 -2.84
C ASP A 87 20.82 -0.64 -2.32
N ASN A 88 22.01 -0.19 -1.95
CA ASN A 88 22.22 1.16 -1.43
C ASN A 88 21.92 2.26 -2.46
N ALA A 89 22.10 1.98 -3.75
CA ALA A 89 21.81 2.96 -4.80
C ALA A 89 20.29 3.15 -4.95
N PHE A 90 19.53 2.07 -4.99
CA PHE A 90 18.07 2.11 -4.98
C PHE A 90 17.55 2.78 -3.72
N ARG A 91 18.09 2.43 -2.54
CA ARG A 91 17.73 3.05 -1.26
C ARG A 91 17.87 4.56 -1.30
N ARG A 92 19.04 5.09 -1.69
CA ARG A 92 19.26 6.55 -1.76
C ARG A 92 18.28 7.25 -2.70
N GLN A 93 17.92 6.60 -3.80
CA GLN A 93 17.03 7.18 -4.81
C GLN A 93 15.55 7.14 -4.37
N TYR A 94 15.10 6.04 -3.76
CA TYR A 94 13.67 5.78 -3.59
C TYR A 94 13.16 5.83 -2.16
N LEU A 95 14.03 5.77 -1.14
CA LEU A 95 13.57 5.88 0.25
C LEU A 95 12.78 7.17 0.53
N PRO A 96 13.14 8.36 0.00
CA PRO A 96 12.30 9.54 0.16
C PRO A 96 10.90 9.39 -0.45
N LYS A 97 10.78 8.67 -1.58
CA LYS A 97 9.49 8.36 -2.20
C LYS A 97 8.68 7.37 -1.36
N MET A 98 9.33 6.36 -0.80
CA MET A 98 8.69 5.40 0.12
C MET A 98 8.15 6.10 1.37
N LEU A 99 8.89 7.05 1.93
CA LEU A 99 8.44 7.84 3.08
C LEU A 99 7.21 8.71 2.72
N ARG A 100 7.20 9.36 1.56
CA ARG A 100 6.01 10.10 1.10
C ARG A 100 4.79 9.19 0.94
N ALA A 101 4.98 7.98 0.40
CA ALA A 101 3.92 6.99 0.27
C ALA A 101 3.38 6.53 1.64
N ALA A 102 4.27 6.31 2.60
CA ALA A 102 3.90 5.96 3.96
C ALA A 102 3.10 7.09 4.64
N HIS A 103 3.56 8.34 4.54
CA HIS A 103 2.85 9.48 5.10
C HIS A 103 1.48 9.68 4.45
N TRP A 104 1.34 9.39 3.14
CA TRP A 104 0.04 9.41 2.50
C TRP A 104 -0.91 8.37 3.11
N ILE A 105 -0.48 7.13 3.30
CA ILE A 105 -1.30 6.10 3.94
C ILE A 105 -1.70 6.53 5.35
N ILE A 106 -0.76 7.03 6.14
CA ILE A 106 -0.99 7.49 7.52
C ILE A 106 -2.01 8.63 7.55
N SER A 107 -1.90 9.60 6.64
CA SER A 107 -2.83 10.73 6.59
C SER A 107 -4.26 10.30 6.26
N GLN A 108 -4.45 9.31 5.38
CA GLN A 108 -5.77 8.79 5.06
C GLN A 108 -6.38 8.03 6.26
N GLN A 109 -5.60 7.24 6.95
CA GLN A 109 -6.02 6.53 8.15
C GLN A 109 -6.41 7.50 9.29
N GLN A 110 -5.60 8.53 9.50
CA GLN A 110 -5.89 9.56 10.51
C GLN A 110 -7.18 10.35 10.21
N ALA A 111 -7.47 10.59 8.94
CA ALA A 111 -8.68 11.29 8.53
C ALA A 111 -9.96 10.52 8.88
N THR A 112 -9.91 9.20 8.96
CA THR A 112 -11.03 8.34 9.35
C THR A 112 -11.04 8.02 10.85
N ASP A 113 -9.98 8.35 11.60
CA ASP A 113 -9.91 8.11 13.05
C ASP A 113 -10.52 9.26 13.85
N CYS A 114 -11.80 9.55 13.60
CA CYS A 114 -12.52 10.65 14.24
C CYS A 114 -13.95 10.26 14.63
N PRO A 115 -14.54 10.98 15.61
CA PRO A 115 -15.96 10.85 15.93
C PRO A 115 -16.84 11.12 14.70
N GLY A 116 -17.85 10.28 14.49
CA GLY A 116 -18.74 10.37 13.32
C GLY A 116 -18.45 9.34 12.24
N VAL A 117 -17.24 8.78 12.18
CA VAL A 117 -16.96 7.60 11.37
C VAL A 117 -17.46 6.35 12.11
N PRO A 118 -18.19 5.44 11.45
CA PRO A 118 -18.65 4.19 12.05
C PRO A 118 -17.50 3.43 12.71
N GLU A 119 -17.73 2.82 13.85
CA GLU A 119 -16.67 2.21 14.68
C GLU A 119 -15.84 1.17 13.89
N LEU A 120 -16.48 0.33 13.08
CA LEU A 120 -15.81 -0.67 12.26
C LEU A 120 -14.98 -0.09 11.11
N GLN A 121 -15.18 1.18 10.77
CA GLN A 121 -14.46 1.88 9.69
C GLN A 121 -13.40 2.83 10.25
N ARG A 122 -13.43 3.10 11.56
CA ARG A 122 -12.56 4.09 12.20
C ARG A 122 -11.10 3.66 12.14
N GLY A 123 -10.26 4.56 11.61
CA GLY A 123 -8.83 4.33 11.46
C GLY A 123 -8.48 3.30 10.38
N LEU A 124 -9.39 3.03 9.45
CA LEU A 124 -9.14 2.30 8.20
C LEU A 124 -9.02 3.27 7.03
N PHE A 125 -8.75 2.75 5.84
CA PHE A 125 -8.75 3.57 4.63
C PHE A 125 -10.15 4.12 4.35
N PRO A 126 -10.27 5.35 3.82
CA PRO A 126 -11.57 5.89 3.42
C PRO A 126 -12.13 5.13 2.22
N PRO A 127 -13.44 5.26 1.94
CA PRO A 127 -14.06 4.69 0.75
C PRO A 127 -13.31 5.08 -0.52
N ALA A 128 -13.00 4.10 -1.35
CA ALA A 128 -12.17 4.30 -2.53
C ALA A 128 -12.52 3.33 -3.67
N TRP A 129 -11.92 3.57 -4.83
CA TRP A 129 -11.92 2.59 -5.90
C TRP A 129 -10.89 1.50 -5.58
N ALA A 130 -11.37 0.28 -5.39
CA ALA A 130 -10.52 -0.81 -4.90
C ALA A 130 -10.20 -1.86 -5.96
N THR A 131 -11.14 -2.14 -6.87
CA THR A 131 -11.03 -3.14 -7.93
C THR A 131 -12.08 -2.87 -9.01
N ASP A 132 -12.11 -3.68 -10.06
CA ASP A 132 -13.09 -3.59 -11.13
C ASP A 132 -14.52 -3.66 -10.57
N GLY A 133 -15.28 -2.58 -10.67
CA GLY A 133 -16.66 -2.50 -10.22
C GLY A 133 -16.89 -2.17 -8.74
N ASP A 134 -15.84 -2.11 -7.91
CA ASP A 134 -15.95 -1.74 -6.49
C ASP A 134 -15.52 -0.28 -6.27
N TYR A 135 -16.48 0.64 -6.33
CA TYR A 135 -16.28 2.07 -6.15
C TYR A 135 -16.90 2.56 -4.84
N GLY A 136 -16.24 3.50 -4.18
CA GLY A 136 -16.78 4.18 -3.00
C GLY A 136 -16.97 3.24 -1.80
N LEU A 137 -16.16 2.22 -1.66
CA LEU A 137 -16.23 1.22 -0.62
C LEU A 137 -14.93 1.15 0.17
N ILE A 138 -15.03 0.76 1.43
CA ILE A 138 -13.88 0.29 2.21
C ILE A 138 -13.62 -1.15 1.83
N TYR A 139 -12.49 -1.38 1.18
CA TYR A 139 -12.13 -2.69 0.67
C TYR A 139 -11.03 -3.30 1.53
N THR A 140 -11.34 -4.41 2.18
CA THR A 140 -10.45 -5.06 3.17
C THR A 140 -9.04 -5.31 2.65
N ALA A 141 -8.88 -5.65 1.38
CA ALA A 141 -7.55 -5.85 0.80
C ALA A 141 -6.73 -4.55 0.69
N THR A 142 -7.36 -3.37 0.52
CA THR A 142 -6.65 -2.09 0.55
C THR A 142 -6.01 -1.85 1.90
N ASP A 143 -6.76 -2.13 2.98
CA ASP A 143 -6.25 -2.01 4.35
C ASP A 143 -5.15 -3.04 4.64
N ILE A 144 -5.32 -4.28 4.21
CA ILE A 144 -4.29 -5.33 4.38
C ILE A 144 -2.99 -4.93 3.70
N TRP A 145 -3.01 -4.50 2.44
CA TRP A 145 -1.80 -4.11 1.72
C TRP A 145 -1.16 -2.86 2.31
N SER A 146 -1.95 -1.89 2.72
CA SER A 146 -1.46 -0.65 3.33
C SER A 146 -0.82 -0.91 4.70
N CYS A 147 -1.45 -1.72 5.53
CA CYS A 147 -0.92 -2.13 6.83
C CYS A 147 0.37 -2.97 6.67
N ALA A 148 0.39 -3.92 5.74
CA ALA A 148 1.56 -4.73 5.46
C ALA A 148 2.73 -3.88 4.93
N GLY A 149 2.47 -2.96 4.00
CA GLY A 149 3.47 -2.04 3.45
C GLY A 149 4.09 -1.14 4.51
N LEU A 150 3.27 -0.52 5.37
CA LEU A 150 3.76 0.28 6.50
C LEU A 150 4.59 -0.55 7.48
N SER A 151 4.10 -1.74 7.87
CA SER A 151 4.79 -2.61 8.81
C SER A 151 6.15 -3.05 8.28
N ARG A 152 6.24 -3.36 6.99
CA ARG A 152 7.49 -3.78 6.37
C ARG A 152 8.48 -2.63 6.23
N LEU A 153 7.99 -1.45 5.86
CA LEU A 153 8.81 -0.24 5.85
C LEU A 153 9.32 0.12 7.25
N ALA A 154 8.49 0.01 8.28
CA ALA A 154 8.90 0.23 9.67
C ALA A 154 10.08 -0.66 10.05
N GLY A 155 10.01 -1.96 9.75
CA GLY A 155 11.10 -2.92 9.97
C GLY A 155 12.39 -2.54 9.22
N LEU A 156 12.27 -2.14 7.96
CA LEU A 156 13.42 -1.63 7.18
C LEU A 156 14.05 -0.40 7.84
N LEU A 157 13.24 0.59 8.20
CA LEU A 157 13.72 1.83 8.81
C LEU A 157 14.40 1.58 10.18
N GLN A 158 13.89 0.61 10.94
CA GLN A 158 14.50 0.19 12.20
C GLN A 158 15.89 -0.41 11.97
N GLN A 159 16.03 -1.31 11.00
CA GLN A 159 17.35 -1.89 10.65
C GLN A 159 18.35 -0.84 10.15
N LEU A 160 17.86 0.21 9.48
CA LEU A 160 18.68 1.30 8.99
C LEU A 160 19.03 2.36 10.07
N GLY A 161 18.44 2.28 11.27
CA GLY A 161 18.56 3.34 12.29
C GLY A 161 18.00 4.68 11.82
N HIS A 162 17.00 4.67 10.93
CA HIS A 162 16.46 5.90 10.32
C HIS A 162 15.59 6.68 11.31
N SER A 163 15.68 8.00 11.33
CA SER A 163 14.96 8.89 12.27
C SER A 163 13.44 8.75 12.21
N ALA A 164 12.85 8.44 11.05
CA ALA A 164 11.41 8.21 10.89
C ALA A 164 10.93 6.84 11.42
N SER A 165 11.82 5.95 11.88
CA SER A 165 11.47 4.60 12.31
C SER A 165 10.41 4.59 13.40
N GLY A 166 10.57 5.42 14.44
CA GLY A 166 9.64 5.48 15.58
C GLY A 166 8.24 5.95 15.20
N GLU A 167 8.13 6.92 14.29
CA GLU A 167 6.84 7.42 13.79
C GLU A 167 6.12 6.36 12.97
N ILE A 168 6.79 5.82 11.95
CA ILE A 168 6.19 4.82 11.05
C ILE A 168 5.81 3.54 11.79
N SER A 169 6.62 3.12 12.78
CA SER A 169 6.33 1.94 13.60
C SER A 169 5.06 2.13 14.43
N ARG A 170 4.88 3.30 15.07
CA ARG A 170 3.67 3.59 15.84
C ARG A 170 2.42 3.61 14.95
N ALA A 171 2.52 4.26 13.79
CA ALA A 171 1.41 4.32 12.83
C ALA A 171 1.04 2.93 12.28
N ALA A 172 2.02 2.11 11.94
CA ALA A 172 1.80 0.73 11.49
C ALA A 172 1.14 -0.14 12.56
N GLU A 173 1.56 0.02 13.83
CA GLU A 173 0.97 -0.71 14.96
C GLU A 173 -0.48 -0.27 15.23
N GLN A 174 -0.75 1.03 15.24
CA GLN A 174 -2.11 1.55 15.40
C GLN A 174 -3.03 1.05 14.27
N TYR A 175 -2.55 1.09 13.03
CA TYR A 175 -3.31 0.57 11.88
C TYR A 175 -3.61 -0.91 12.03
N ARG A 176 -2.63 -1.70 12.42
CA ARG A 176 -2.79 -3.13 12.66
C ARG A 176 -3.82 -3.43 13.74
N GLN A 177 -3.85 -2.65 14.82
CA GLN A 177 -4.83 -2.77 15.90
C GLN A 177 -6.24 -2.45 15.40
N ASN A 178 -6.42 -1.35 14.65
CA ASN A 178 -7.70 -0.96 14.08
C ASN A 178 -8.22 -2.06 13.12
N LEU A 179 -7.37 -2.51 12.19
CA LEU A 179 -7.72 -3.55 11.24
C LEU A 179 -8.09 -4.87 11.92
N ARG A 180 -7.32 -5.28 12.94
CA ARG A 180 -7.61 -6.49 13.72
C ARG A 180 -8.95 -6.38 14.45
N ARG A 181 -9.22 -5.26 15.10
CA ARG A 181 -10.50 -5.01 15.77
C ARG A 181 -11.66 -5.17 14.81
N THR A 182 -11.60 -4.53 13.65
CA THR A 182 -12.64 -4.60 12.63
C THR A 182 -12.81 -6.02 12.09
N MET A 183 -11.73 -6.69 11.75
CA MET A 183 -11.79 -8.07 11.25
C MET A 183 -12.38 -9.06 12.26
N GLN A 184 -12.01 -8.92 13.55
CA GLN A 184 -12.56 -9.76 14.62
C GLN A 184 -14.06 -9.54 14.80
N ALA A 185 -14.51 -8.29 14.81
CA ALA A 185 -15.93 -7.96 14.92
C ALA A 185 -16.73 -8.52 13.74
N LEU A 186 -16.26 -8.33 12.52
CA LEU A 186 -16.90 -8.85 11.32
C LEU A 186 -16.94 -10.38 11.28
N GLN A 187 -15.88 -11.04 11.72
CA GLN A 187 -15.86 -12.51 11.80
C GLN A 187 -16.85 -13.02 12.87
N GLN A 188 -16.98 -12.33 14.00
CA GLN A 188 -17.95 -12.68 15.02
C GLN A 188 -19.39 -12.48 14.54
N GLU A 189 -19.67 -11.41 13.81
CA GLU A 189 -21.00 -11.07 13.32
C GLU A 189 -21.42 -11.98 12.14
N ASN A 190 -20.52 -12.22 11.19
CA ASN A 190 -20.86 -12.87 9.91
C ASN A 190 -20.33 -14.31 9.80
N GLY A 191 -19.49 -14.77 10.72
CA GLY A 191 -18.79 -16.06 10.60
C GLY A 191 -17.60 -16.06 9.61
N TYR A 192 -17.38 -14.95 8.89
CA TYR A 192 -16.27 -14.76 7.94
C TYR A 192 -15.89 -13.29 7.86
N ILE A 193 -14.72 -13.00 7.26
CA ILE A 193 -14.28 -11.63 6.97
C ILE A 193 -14.76 -11.25 5.57
N PRO A 194 -15.67 -10.26 5.42
CA PRO A 194 -16.14 -9.83 4.13
C PRO A 194 -15.06 -9.12 3.33
N ARG A 195 -15.18 -9.17 2.00
CA ARG A 195 -14.27 -8.45 1.09
C ARG A 195 -14.37 -6.93 1.22
N LYS A 196 -15.53 -6.44 1.63
CA LYS A 196 -15.85 -5.00 1.71
C LYS A 196 -16.79 -4.71 2.89
N LEU A 197 -16.67 -3.50 3.41
CA LEU A 197 -17.49 -2.90 4.46
C LEU A 197 -18.51 -1.94 3.88
#